data_143abe3e0175a69e8fb0bad97bb92a56
#
_entry.id   143abe3e0175a69e8fb0bad97bb92a56
#
_cell.length_a   1.000
_cell.length_b   1.000
_cell.length_c   1.000
_cell.angle_alpha   90.00
_cell.angle_beta   90.00
_cell.angle_gamma   90.00
#
_symmetry.space_group_name_H-M   'P 1'
#
loop_
_entity.id
_entity.type
_entity.pdbx_description
1 polymer ?
#
loop_
_entity_poly.entity_id
_entity_poly.type
_entity_poly.pdbx_seq_one_letter_code
_entity_poly.pdbx_strand_id
1 'polypeptide(L)'
;FDIKYIDKNGEEKTAKSFTNTKQGEGYKNEVVIRLDQPIEAKELKLCNFVAEAAEWNNIGILEMEVYSNDQAEQGATLDSVVEAIEAESKTIAADVDTLEMPVVPAGFSVKLNGADFEQIIGDNGKIVHPLTDKTVKVSYVVTETATGKGKETKDVDYIVKGTKTQADGKNAKPTVIPEIQEWYSDSTEKIAVSSLKTVTYTDDKLKDVVDEFVSDYEDFTGIKLTAKKGGAEANAFNFELKAPDELLGEEGYTMDIQKDRINVASVDTTGNMYGMQTILQMYKENNERYNVGQMRDYPRFETRGFLFDVARKPVSLEMMKEVTRTMRYYKMNDFQAHLSDNYIFLEDYGKGAQENEAFKAYE
;
A
#
# COMPACT_ATOMS: atom_id res chain seq x y z
N PHE A 1 -45.90 28.73 -6.93
CA PHE A 1 -45.96 27.47 -7.70
C PHE A 1 -46.53 26.34 -6.83
N ASP A 2 -47.03 25.31 -7.48
CA ASP A 2 -47.57 24.13 -6.82
C ASP A 2 -46.74 22.89 -7.19
N ILE A 3 -46.59 21.99 -6.23
CA ILE A 3 -46.15 20.63 -6.46
C ILE A 3 -47.39 19.76 -6.49
N LYS A 4 -47.66 19.19 -7.65
CA LYS A 4 -48.75 18.25 -7.85
C LYS A 4 -48.21 16.87 -8.19
N TYR A 5 -49.02 15.84 -7.97
CA TYR A 5 -48.66 14.46 -8.30
C TYR A 5 -49.90 13.68 -8.82
N ILE A 6 -49.63 12.67 -9.63
CA ILE A 6 -50.59 11.66 -10.03
C ILE A 6 -50.44 10.47 -9.09
N ASP A 7 -51.46 10.14 -8.34
CA ASP A 7 -51.43 9.01 -7.42
C ASP A 7 -51.54 7.65 -8.15
N LYS A 8 -51.51 6.56 -7.40
CA LYS A 8 -51.59 5.19 -7.94
C LYS A 8 -52.90 4.92 -8.69
N ASN A 9 -53.96 5.67 -8.41
CA ASN A 9 -55.28 5.55 -9.06
C ASN A 9 -55.38 6.42 -10.30
N GLY A 10 -54.41 7.27 -10.60
CA GLY A 10 -54.40 8.19 -11.72
C GLY A 10 -55.04 9.54 -11.43
N GLU A 11 -55.29 9.87 -10.16
CA GLU A 11 -55.87 11.16 -9.75
C GLU A 11 -54.78 12.21 -9.50
N GLU A 12 -55.00 13.44 -10.02
CA GLU A 12 -54.10 14.56 -9.76
C GLU A 12 -54.39 15.19 -8.39
N LYS A 13 -53.38 15.31 -7.55
CA LYS A 13 -53.44 15.90 -6.21
C LYS A 13 -52.34 16.95 -6.02
N THR A 14 -52.59 17.93 -5.16
CA THR A 14 -51.60 18.92 -4.77
C THR A 14 -50.87 18.43 -3.52
N ALA A 15 -49.55 18.24 -3.63
CA ALA A 15 -48.72 17.88 -2.51
C ALA A 15 -48.37 19.09 -1.65
N LYS A 16 -48.03 20.22 -2.30
CA LYS A 16 -47.67 21.46 -1.60
C LYS A 16 -47.82 22.67 -2.52
N SER A 17 -48.28 23.81 -1.96
CA SER A 17 -48.37 25.08 -2.66
C SER A 17 -47.45 26.11 -1.99
N PHE A 18 -46.78 26.90 -2.80
CA PHE A 18 -45.88 27.94 -2.37
C PHE A 18 -46.34 29.31 -2.88
N THR A 19 -46.45 30.26 -1.96
CA THR A 19 -46.75 31.65 -2.27
C THR A 19 -45.63 32.54 -1.79
N ASN A 20 -45.22 33.54 -2.60
CA ASN A 20 -44.21 34.53 -2.27
C ASN A 20 -42.82 33.98 -1.88
N THR A 21 -42.34 32.97 -2.59
CA THR A 21 -40.97 32.52 -2.43
C THR A 21 -40.03 33.50 -3.12
N LYS A 22 -39.63 34.57 -2.43
CA LYS A 22 -38.45 35.37 -2.86
C LYS A 22 -37.20 34.57 -2.56
N GLN A 23 -36.51 34.24 -3.61
CA GLN A 23 -35.19 33.69 -3.50
C GLN A 23 -34.16 34.69 -4.02
N GLY A 24 -32.99 34.71 -3.37
CA GLY A 24 -32.00 35.76 -3.49
C GLY A 24 -31.50 36.05 -4.91
N GLU A 25 -30.88 37.17 -5.08
CA GLU A 25 -30.30 37.62 -6.34
C GLU A 25 -29.15 36.68 -6.80
N GLY A 26 -29.31 36.03 -7.97
CA GLY A 26 -28.25 35.25 -8.60
C GLY A 26 -28.73 34.08 -9.45
N TYR A 27 -27.91 33.66 -10.41
CA TYR A 27 -28.23 32.65 -11.44
C TYR A 27 -28.23 31.19 -10.96
N LYS A 28 -27.99 30.92 -9.68
CA LYS A 28 -27.99 29.54 -9.14
C LYS A 28 -28.57 29.56 -7.73
N ASN A 29 -29.85 29.25 -7.60
CA ASN A 29 -30.48 29.00 -6.30
C ASN A 29 -30.94 27.55 -6.25
N GLU A 30 -30.45 26.81 -5.28
CA GLU A 30 -30.95 25.48 -4.93
C GLU A 30 -32.12 25.65 -3.98
N VAL A 31 -33.23 25.03 -4.32
CA VAL A 31 -34.47 25.04 -3.50
C VAL A 31 -34.74 23.62 -3.05
N VAL A 32 -34.47 23.32 -1.80
CA VAL A 32 -34.84 22.04 -1.21
C VAL A 32 -36.28 22.12 -0.68
N ILE A 33 -37.17 21.35 -1.29
CA ILE A 33 -38.56 21.27 -0.89
C ILE A 33 -38.83 19.95 -0.20
N ARG A 34 -39.25 20.02 1.06
CA ARG A 34 -39.70 18.84 1.80
C ARG A 34 -41.19 18.79 1.83
N LEU A 35 -41.76 17.65 1.47
CA LEU A 35 -43.17 17.38 1.64
C LEU A 35 -43.45 17.05 3.10
N ASP A 36 -44.64 17.51 3.61
CA ASP A 36 -45.02 17.30 5.01
C ASP A 36 -45.36 15.84 5.32
N GLN A 37 -45.70 15.06 4.27
CA GLN A 37 -45.96 13.63 4.32
C GLN A 37 -45.41 12.94 3.06
N PRO A 38 -44.95 11.69 3.15
CA PRO A 38 -44.59 10.88 1.99
C PRO A 38 -45.79 10.70 1.07
N ILE A 39 -45.59 10.73 -0.24
CA ILE A 39 -46.62 10.48 -1.25
C ILE A 39 -46.19 9.33 -2.17
N GLU A 40 -47.11 8.43 -2.50
CA GLU A 40 -46.95 7.49 -3.60
C GLU A 40 -47.42 8.17 -4.89
N ALA A 41 -46.45 8.40 -5.81
CA ALA A 41 -46.73 9.11 -7.06
C ALA A 41 -46.24 8.32 -8.27
N LYS A 42 -47.08 8.25 -9.32
CA LYS A 42 -46.67 7.81 -10.66
C LYS A 42 -45.95 8.93 -11.44
N GLU A 43 -46.35 10.16 -11.15
CA GLU A 43 -45.87 11.35 -11.84
C GLU A 43 -45.83 12.51 -10.86
N LEU A 44 -44.78 13.33 -10.92
CA LEU A 44 -44.63 14.57 -10.15
C LEU A 44 -44.64 15.74 -11.13
N LYS A 45 -45.40 16.78 -10.79
CA LYS A 45 -45.53 17.98 -11.61
C LYS A 45 -45.22 19.23 -10.80
N LEU A 46 -44.40 20.11 -11.37
CA LEU A 46 -44.26 21.48 -10.93
C LEU A 46 -45.10 22.38 -11.82
N CYS A 47 -46.06 23.10 -11.27
CA CYS A 47 -47.00 23.91 -12.05
C CYS A 47 -47.36 25.21 -11.35
N ASN A 48 -48.15 26.05 -12.04
CA ASN A 48 -48.61 27.34 -11.54
C ASN A 48 -47.53 28.31 -11.12
N PHE A 49 -46.43 28.34 -11.89
CA PHE A 49 -45.40 29.36 -11.69
C PHE A 49 -45.94 30.73 -12.06
N VAL A 50 -45.90 31.65 -11.12
CA VAL A 50 -46.21 33.05 -11.35
C VAL A 50 -44.93 33.85 -11.09
N ALA A 51 -44.35 34.43 -12.13
CA ALA A 51 -43.28 35.39 -12.00
C ALA A 51 -43.84 36.76 -11.63
N GLU A 52 -43.30 37.39 -10.58
CA GLU A 52 -43.53 38.84 -10.37
C GLU A 52 -42.93 39.60 -11.54
N ALA A 53 -43.66 40.57 -12.04
CA ALA A 53 -43.30 41.36 -13.22
C ALA A 53 -41.92 41.96 -13.17
N ALA A 54 -40.98 41.36 -13.83
CA ALA A 54 -39.73 41.92 -14.29
C ALA A 54 -39.69 41.81 -15.82
N GLU A 55 -38.89 42.59 -16.49
CA GLU A 55 -38.80 42.68 -17.97
C GLU A 55 -38.55 41.35 -18.69
N TRP A 56 -38.25 40.27 -17.96
CA TRP A 56 -38.00 38.92 -18.47
C TRP A 56 -38.76 37.85 -17.69
N ASN A 57 -39.94 37.48 -18.20
CA ASN A 57 -40.82 36.48 -17.60
C ASN A 57 -40.37 35.01 -17.83
N ASN A 58 -39.08 34.72 -17.73
CA ASN A 58 -38.58 33.37 -17.94
C ASN A 58 -38.20 32.74 -16.62
N ILE A 59 -38.84 31.60 -16.30
CA ILE A 59 -38.45 30.71 -15.21
C ILE A 59 -37.69 29.55 -15.84
N GLY A 60 -36.42 29.43 -15.52
CA GLY A 60 -35.60 28.28 -15.94
C GLY A 60 -35.40 27.31 -14.77
N ILE A 61 -35.76 26.04 -14.97
CA ILE A 61 -35.36 24.95 -14.09
C ILE A 61 -34.18 24.27 -14.75
N LEU A 62 -33.01 24.35 -14.12
CA LEU A 62 -31.80 23.76 -14.65
C LEU A 62 -31.71 22.26 -14.34
N GLU A 63 -32.16 21.85 -13.17
CA GLU A 63 -32.15 20.48 -12.70
C GLU A 63 -33.27 20.28 -11.66
N MET A 64 -33.88 19.10 -11.65
CA MET A 64 -34.84 18.69 -10.65
C MET A 64 -34.51 17.27 -10.20
N GLU A 65 -34.16 17.15 -8.94
CA GLU A 65 -33.90 15.85 -8.31
C GLU A 65 -35.10 15.48 -7.42
N VAL A 66 -35.54 14.23 -7.49
CA VAL A 66 -36.64 13.69 -6.68
C VAL A 66 -36.11 12.52 -5.86
N TYR A 67 -36.17 12.67 -4.55
CA TYR A 67 -35.74 11.63 -3.64
C TYR A 67 -36.90 10.80 -3.14
N SER A 68 -36.86 9.48 -3.27
CA SER A 68 -37.86 8.60 -2.68
C SER A 68 -37.56 8.39 -1.19
N ASN A 69 -38.64 8.23 -0.41
CA ASN A 69 -38.57 8.15 1.04
C ASN A 69 -38.51 6.69 1.54
N ASP A 70 -37.74 5.82 0.89
CA ASP A 70 -37.51 4.50 1.45
C ASP A 70 -36.64 4.53 2.71
N GLN A 71 -36.10 5.67 3.02
CA GLN A 71 -35.63 6.15 4.34
C GLN A 71 -35.44 7.66 4.25
N ALA A 72 -36.42 8.47 4.75
CA ALA A 72 -36.11 9.84 5.11
C ALA A 72 -35.26 9.82 6.39
N GLU A 73 -34.04 9.38 6.27
CA GLU A 73 -33.04 9.67 7.27
C GLU A 73 -32.77 11.17 7.26
N GLN A 74 -32.68 11.77 8.44
CA GLN A 74 -31.98 13.04 8.63
C GLN A 74 -30.76 13.00 7.73
N GLY A 75 -30.69 13.94 6.76
CA GLY A 75 -29.75 13.88 5.64
C GLY A 75 -28.40 13.37 6.10
N ALA A 76 -27.87 12.35 5.42
CA ALA A 76 -26.61 11.70 5.81
C ALA A 76 -25.57 12.77 6.10
N THR A 77 -24.97 12.74 7.27
CA THR A 77 -23.89 13.64 7.64
C THR A 77 -22.56 13.02 7.25
N LEU A 78 -21.55 13.84 7.04
CA LEU A 78 -20.20 13.33 6.75
C LEU A 78 -19.75 12.29 7.80
N ASP A 79 -20.10 12.52 9.07
CA ASP A 79 -19.76 11.60 10.17
C ASP A 79 -20.53 10.26 10.03
N SER A 80 -21.83 10.30 9.73
CA SER A 80 -22.63 9.08 9.57
C SER A 80 -22.19 8.24 8.36
N VAL A 81 -21.75 8.87 7.27
CA VAL A 81 -21.23 8.16 6.08
C VAL A 81 -19.88 7.51 6.41
N VAL A 82 -19.00 8.22 7.12
CA VAL A 82 -17.72 7.68 7.58
C VAL A 82 -17.94 6.48 8.51
N GLU A 83 -18.82 6.61 9.51
CA GLU A 83 -19.15 5.51 10.45
C GLU A 83 -19.74 4.29 9.74
N ALA A 84 -20.55 4.50 8.70
CA ALA A 84 -21.12 3.39 7.90
C ALA A 84 -20.01 2.61 7.17
N ILE A 85 -19.02 3.29 6.59
CA ILE A 85 -17.86 2.65 5.96
C ILE A 85 -17.01 1.91 6.99
N GLU A 86 -16.73 2.53 8.13
CA GLU A 86 -15.93 1.94 9.22
C GLU A 86 -16.56 0.68 9.83
N ALA A 87 -17.87 0.54 9.75
CA ALA A 87 -18.59 -0.64 10.25
C ALA A 87 -18.51 -1.85 9.30
N GLU A 88 -18.01 -1.67 8.07
CA GLU A 88 -17.88 -2.75 7.10
C GLU A 88 -16.61 -3.58 7.35
N SER A 89 -16.73 -4.88 7.14
CA SER A 89 -15.61 -5.81 7.01
C SER A 89 -15.89 -6.66 5.78
N LYS A 90 -14.94 -6.74 4.86
CA LYS A 90 -15.15 -7.40 3.57
C LYS A 90 -14.12 -8.51 3.36
N THR A 91 -14.55 -9.56 2.66
CA THR A 91 -13.65 -10.58 2.13
C THR A 91 -13.54 -10.39 0.62
N ILE A 92 -12.32 -10.23 0.14
CA ILE A 92 -12.00 -10.15 -1.28
C ILE A 92 -11.68 -11.56 -1.77
N ALA A 93 -12.49 -12.09 -2.68
CA ALA A 93 -12.31 -13.41 -3.26
C ALA A 93 -11.09 -13.46 -4.18
N ALA A 94 -10.51 -14.66 -4.37
CA ALA A 94 -9.25 -14.85 -5.09
C ALA A 94 -9.30 -14.55 -6.61
N ASP A 95 -10.48 -14.31 -7.16
CA ASP A 95 -10.73 -13.94 -8.56
C ASP A 95 -11.04 -12.45 -8.77
N VAL A 96 -10.94 -11.63 -7.71
CA VAL A 96 -11.19 -10.18 -7.74
C VAL A 96 -9.87 -9.43 -7.75
N ASP A 97 -9.54 -8.75 -8.82
CA ASP A 97 -8.27 -8.04 -9.03
C ASP A 97 -8.33 -6.52 -8.80
N THR A 98 -9.52 -6.02 -8.43
CA THR A 98 -9.76 -4.58 -8.23
C THR A 98 -10.63 -4.35 -7.00
N LEU A 99 -10.23 -3.41 -6.16
CA LEU A 99 -10.96 -3.02 -4.96
C LEU A 99 -12.28 -2.33 -5.33
N GLU A 100 -13.38 -2.89 -4.88
CA GLU A 100 -14.68 -2.25 -5.00
C GLU A 100 -14.80 -1.13 -3.97
N MET A 101 -15.05 0.09 -4.45
CA MET A 101 -15.19 1.26 -3.59
C MET A 101 -16.48 1.20 -2.78
N PRO A 102 -16.47 1.70 -1.52
CA PRO A 102 -17.70 1.84 -0.74
C PRO A 102 -18.76 2.67 -1.47
N VAL A 103 -20.01 2.22 -1.41
CA VAL A 103 -21.14 2.98 -1.94
C VAL A 103 -21.53 4.05 -0.93
N VAL A 104 -21.57 5.30 -1.36
CA VAL A 104 -21.96 6.45 -0.51
C VAL A 104 -23.24 7.11 -1.02
N PRO A 105 -24.02 7.75 -0.13
CA PRO A 105 -25.23 8.50 -0.52
C PRO A 105 -24.91 9.65 -1.48
N ALA A 106 -25.94 10.07 -2.24
CA ALA A 106 -25.84 11.28 -3.05
C ALA A 106 -25.42 12.49 -2.21
N GLY A 107 -24.56 13.34 -2.76
CA GLY A 107 -23.96 14.46 -2.05
C GLY A 107 -22.59 14.13 -1.38
N PHE A 108 -22.15 12.88 -1.46
CA PHE A 108 -20.83 12.47 -0.99
C PHE A 108 -20.04 11.78 -2.09
N SER A 109 -18.72 11.83 -1.97
CA SER A 109 -17.79 11.05 -2.78
C SER A 109 -16.80 10.36 -1.85
N VAL A 110 -16.26 9.21 -2.30
CA VAL A 110 -15.27 8.44 -1.56
C VAL A 110 -14.06 8.19 -2.45
N LYS A 111 -12.87 8.27 -1.86
CA LYS A 111 -11.60 7.92 -2.51
C LYS A 111 -10.80 7.01 -1.59
N LEU A 112 -10.07 6.09 -2.18
CA LEU A 112 -9.04 5.32 -1.47
C LEU A 112 -7.99 6.29 -0.93
N ASN A 113 -7.67 6.20 0.35
CA ASN A 113 -6.61 6.97 1.00
C ASN A 113 -5.30 6.17 1.03
N GLY A 114 -5.41 4.86 1.25
CA GLY A 114 -4.28 3.93 1.22
C GLY A 114 -4.59 2.61 1.92
N ALA A 115 -3.63 1.71 1.85
CA ALA A 115 -3.65 0.41 2.52
C ALA A 115 -2.37 0.19 3.31
N ASP A 116 -2.45 -0.56 4.42
CA ASP A 116 -1.26 -0.90 5.22
C ASP A 116 -0.33 -1.92 4.52
N PHE A 117 -0.83 -2.58 3.46
CA PHE A 117 -0.09 -3.44 2.55
C PHE A 117 -0.35 -3.03 1.10
N GLU A 118 0.32 -1.97 0.65
CA GLU A 118 0.23 -1.45 -0.72
C GLU A 118 0.66 -2.48 -1.78
N GLN A 119 1.46 -3.48 -1.37
CA GLN A 119 1.87 -4.60 -2.22
C GLN A 119 0.75 -5.63 -2.44
N ILE A 120 -0.37 -5.50 -1.72
CA ILE A 120 -1.56 -6.34 -1.88
C ILE A 120 -2.73 -5.52 -2.44
N ILE A 121 -2.98 -4.31 -1.89
CA ILE A 121 -3.97 -3.36 -2.41
C ILE A 121 -3.23 -2.06 -2.70
N GLY A 122 -2.99 -1.80 -3.98
CA GLY A 122 -2.28 -0.59 -4.43
C GLY A 122 -3.16 0.66 -4.36
N ASP A 123 -2.54 1.84 -4.40
CA ASP A 123 -3.21 3.15 -4.35
C ASP A 123 -4.25 3.36 -5.45
N ASN A 124 -4.10 2.67 -6.56
CA ASN A 124 -5.05 2.67 -7.67
C ASN A 124 -6.20 1.66 -7.50
N GLY A 125 -6.26 0.98 -6.36
CA GLY A 125 -7.24 -0.06 -6.06
C GLY A 125 -6.96 -1.41 -6.72
N LYS A 126 -5.83 -1.58 -7.41
CA LYS A 126 -5.43 -2.88 -7.95
C LYS A 126 -5.09 -3.84 -6.83
N ILE A 127 -5.47 -5.12 -6.98
CA ILE A 127 -5.21 -6.18 -6.02
C ILE A 127 -4.22 -7.18 -6.62
N VAL A 128 -3.17 -7.48 -5.86
CA VAL A 128 -2.29 -8.63 -6.07
C VAL A 128 -2.49 -9.58 -4.90
N HIS A 129 -3.03 -10.75 -5.20
CA HIS A 129 -3.37 -11.73 -4.15
C HIS A 129 -2.13 -12.26 -3.46
N PRO A 130 -2.11 -12.29 -2.11
CA PRO A 130 -0.99 -12.86 -1.34
C PRO A 130 -0.89 -14.37 -1.54
N LEU A 131 0.22 -14.95 -1.09
CA LEU A 131 0.39 -16.41 -1.13
C LEU A 131 -0.69 -17.12 -0.30
N THR A 132 -1.00 -16.60 0.88
CA THR A 132 -2.07 -17.11 1.76
C THR A 132 -2.97 -15.96 2.22
N ASP A 133 -4.16 -16.27 2.72
CA ASP A 133 -5.09 -15.25 3.22
C ASP A 133 -4.41 -14.23 4.12
N LYS A 134 -4.67 -12.94 3.86
CA LYS A 134 -4.11 -11.85 4.64
C LYS A 134 -5.14 -10.76 4.92
N THR A 135 -5.17 -10.28 6.15
CA THR A 135 -5.94 -9.10 6.51
C THR A 135 -5.15 -7.86 6.11
N VAL A 136 -5.79 -7.00 5.34
CA VAL A 136 -5.26 -5.70 4.89
C VAL A 136 -6.18 -4.61 5.43
N LYS A 137 -5.59 -3.60 6.02
CA LYS A 137 -6.29 -2.43 6.53
C LYS A 137 -6.30 -1.34 5.47
N VAL A 138 -7.49 -0.82 5.18
CA VAL A 138 -7.70 0.17 4.14
C VAL A 138 -8.39 1.39 4.74
N SER A 139 -7.92 2.58 4.42
CA SER A 139 -8.59 3.83 4.78
C SER A 139 -9.11 4.56 3.55
N TYR A 140 -10.12 5.40 3.75
CA TYR A 140 -10.78 6.17 2.72
C TYR A 140 -10.90 7.64 3.13
N VAL A 141 -11.01 8.51 2.15
CA VAL A 141 -11.42 9.91 2.36
C VAL A 141 -12.82 10.09 1.79
N VAL A 142 -13.78 10.41 2.66
CA VAL A 142 -15.13 10.78 2.28
C VAL A 142 -15.22 12.29 2.17
N THR A 143 -15.77 12.81 1.09
CA THR A 143 -15.90 14.26 0.86
C THR A 143 -17.37 14.60 0.61
N GLU A 144 -17.86 15.58 1.35
CA GLU A 144 -19.17 16.20 1.09
C GLU A 144 -19.06 17.12 -0.13
N THR A 145 -19.76 16.79 -1.21
CA THR A 145 -19.58 17.44 -2.52
C THR A 145 -19.97 18.92 -2.50
N ALA A 146 -21.01 19.28 -1.72
CA ALA A 146 -21.50 20.66 -1.64
C ALA A 146 -20.54 21.63 -0.95
N THR A 147 -19.81 21.16 0.06
CA THR A 147 -18.92 22.00 0.88
C THR A 147 -17.45 21.79 0.57
N GLY A 148 -17.10 20.66 -0.09
CA GLY A 148 -15.74 20.21 -0.25
C GLY A 148 -15.07 19.73 1.04
N LYS A 149 -15.81 19.60 2.15
CA LYS A 149 -15.28 19.14 3.43
C LYS A 149 -15.03 17.63 3.38
N GLY A 150 -13.79 17.22 3.61
CA GLY A 150 -13.36 15.84 3.67
C GLY A 150 -13.17 15.34 5.10
N LYS A 151 -13.35 14.03 5.30
CA LYS A 151 -13.00 13.31 6.52
C LYS A 151 -12.45 11.94 6.16
N GLU A 152 -11.33 11.58 6.80
CA GLU A 152 -10.72 10.27 6.69
C GLU A 152 -11.44 9.27 7.60
N THR A 153 -11.58 8.03 7.12
CA THR A 153 -12.07 6.90 7.93
C THR A 153 -10.93 6.35 8.79
N LYS A 154 -11.28 5.65 9.85
CA LYS A 154 -10.38 4.67 10.46
C LYS A 154 -10.13 3.53 9.49
N ASP A 155 -9.16 2.69 9.84
CA ASP A 155 -8.86 1.47 9.10
C ASP A 155 -10.07 0.53 9.05
N VAL A 156 -10.37 0.06 7.85
CA VAL A 156 -11.38 -0.98 7.58
C VAL A 156 -10.65 -2.27 7.22
N ASP A 157 -10.98 -3.36 7.87
CA ASP A 157 -10.33 -4.64 7.67
C ASP A 157 -10.90 -5.38 6.44
N TYR A 158 -10.00 -5.72 5.50
CA TYR A 158 -10.29 -6.55 4.33
C TYR A 158 -9.53 -7.86 4.43
N ILE A 159 -10.22 -8.99 4.37
CA ILE A 159 -9.59 -10.31 4.26
C ILE A 159 -9.37 -10.59 2.78
N VAL A 160 -8.14 -10.40 2.30
CA VAL A 160 -7.75 -10.72 0.92
C VAL A 160 -7.41 -12.20 0.84
N LYS A 161 -8.15 -12.95 0.03
CA LYS A 161 -7.92 -14.39 -0.16
C LYS A 161 -6.61 -14.62 -0.89
N GLY A 162 -5.83 -15.56 -0.38
CA GLY A 162 -4.57 -15.98 -0.98
C GLY A 162 -4.75 -16.87 -2.21
N THR A 163 -3.68 -16.95 -3.02
CA THR A 163 -3.61 -17.87 -4.17
C THR A 163 -3.39 -19.33 -3.77
N LYS A 164 -2.98 -19.54 -2.50
CA LYS A 164 -2.66 -20.84 -1.93
C LYS A 164 -3.39 -21.04 -0.60
N THR A 165 -3.62 -22.28 -0.24
CA THR A 165 -4.14 -22.66 1.08
C THR A 165 -3.06 -23.37 1.84
N GLN A 166 -2.59 -22.77 2.96
CA GLN A 166 -1.60 -23.39 3.82
C GLN A 166 -2.18 -24.65 4.46
N ALA A 167 -1.46 -25.75 4.36
CA ALA A 167 -1.81 -27.00 5.01
C ALA A 167 -0.99 -27.19 6.30
N ASP A 168 -1.60 -27.82 7.31
CA ASP A 168 -0.93 -28.17 8.55
C ASP A 168 0.20 -29.18 8.34
N GLY A 169 1.20 -29.15 9.21
CA GLY A 169 2.33 -30.07 9.20
C GLY A 169 3.31 -29.93 8.05
N LYS A 170 3.20 -28.83 7.28
CA LYS A 170 4.16 -28.48 6.21
C LYS A 170 5.30 -27.61 6.77
N ASN A 171 6.30 -27.34 5.93
CA ASN A 171 7.47 -26.56 6.33
C ASN A 171 7.05 -25.18 6.87
N ALA A 172 7.56 -24.86 8.05
CA ALA A 172 7.36 -23.55 8.68
C ALA A 172 8.14 -22.46 7.93
N LYS A 173 7.63 -21.24 8.06
CA LYS A 173 8.30 -20.02 7.60
C LYS A 173 9.67 -19.89 8.26
N PRO A 174 10.75 -19.59 7.50
CA PRO A 174 12.05 -19.31 8.08
C PRO A 174 12.02 -18.11 9.03
N THR A 175 12.82 -18.17 10.09
CA THR A 175 12.96 -17.08 11.07
C THR A 175 14.07 -16.12 10.63
N VAL A 176 13.71 -14.95 10.12
CA VAL A 176 14.62 -13.91 9.67
C VAL A 176 14.17 -12.53 10.17
N ILE A 177 15.05 -11.54 10.14
CA ILE A 177 14.79 -10.17 10.57
C ILE A 177 15.15 -9.21 9.42
N PRO A 178 14.19 -8.38 8.92
CA PRO A 178 12.75 -8.37 9.24
C PRO A 178 12.05 -9.68 8.88
N GLU A 179 10.92 -9.95 9.54
CA GLU A 179 10.11 -11.14 9.27
C GLU A 179 9.57 -11.14 7.84
N ILE A 180 9.62 -12.28 7.17
CA ILE A 180 9.09 -12.46 5.81
C ILE A 180 7.59 -12.17 5.80
N GLN A 181 7.14 -11.37 4.85
CA GLN A 181 5.74 -10.93 4.77
C GLN A 181 4.79 -12.05 4.39
N GLU A 182 5.19 -12.90 3.44
CA GLU A 182 4.36 -13.98 2.94
C GLU A 182 5.16 -15.27 2.77
N TRP A 183 4.60 -16.36 3.25
CA TRP A 183 5.18 -17.70 3.14
C TRP A 183 4.12 -18.74 2.83
N TYR A 184 4.47 -19.67 1.96
CA TYR A 184 3.66 -20.84 1.68
C TYR A 184 4.55 -22.08 1.51
N SER A 185 4.12 -23.20 2.04
CA SER A 185 4.70 -24.52 1.72
C SER A 185 3.63 -25.61 1.72
N ASP A 186 3.65 -26.44 0.71
CA ASP A 186 2.87 -27.70 0.61
C ASP A 186 3.76 -28.92 0.85
N SER A 187 5.01 -28.72 1.24
CA SER A 187 6.05 -29.73 1.34
C SER A 187 6.59 -29.89 2.78
N THR A 188 7.14 -31.06 3.07
CA THR A 188 7.98 -31.32 4.25
C THR A 188 9.46 -31.49 3.86
N GLU A 189 9.78 -31.36 2.56
CA GLU A 189 11.12 -31.54 2.03
C GLU A 189 12.01 -30.35 2.32
N LYS A 190 13.31 -30.59 2.29
CA LYS A 190 14.33 -29.59 2.53
C LYS A 190 15.44 -29.73 1.50
N ILE A 191 16.03 -28.62 1.10
CA ILE A 191 17.26 -28.63 0.29
C ILE A 191 18.49 -28.58 1.20
N ALA A 192 19.47 -29.45 0.93
CA ALA A 192 20.72 -29.42 1.65
C ALA A 192 21.58 -28.21 1.23
N VAL A 193 22.03 -27.41 2.18
CA VAL A 193 22.92 -26.25 1.93
C VAL A 193 24.18 -26.69 1.19
N SER A 194 24.74 -27.85 1.57
CA SER A 194 25.95 -28.40 0.94
C SER A 194 25.79 -28.76 -0.53
N SER A 195 24.56 -28.87 -1.05
CA SER A 195 24.30 -29.11 -2.49
C SER A 195 24.41 -27.83 -3.33
N LEU A 196 24.25 -26.66 -2.74
CA LEU A 196 24.27 -25.37 -3.42
C LEU A 196 25.71 -24.90 -3.62
N LYS A 197 26.22 -24.96 -4.84
CA LYS A 197 27.62 -24.65 -5.17
C LYS A 197 27.79 -23.53 -6.18
N THR A 198 26.72 -23.19 -6.87
CA THR A 198 26.73 -22.26 -7.99
C THR A 198 25.78 -21.09 -7.72
N VAL A 199 26.14 -19.93 -8.22
CA VAL A 199 25.24 -18.78 -8.35
C VAL A 199 25.06 -18.48 -9.82
N THR A 200 23.81 -18.42 -10.29
CA THR A 200 23.51 -17.92 -11.64
C THR A 200 22.79 -16.60 -11.59
N TYR A 201 22.97 -15.76 -12.59
CA TYR A 201 22.25 -14.51 -12.73
C TYR A 201 21.97 -14.19 -14.20
N THR A 202 20.79 -13.63 -14.49
CA THR A 202 20.31 -13.45 -15.86
C THR A 202 20.74 -12.12 -16.49
N ASP A 203 21.01 -11.10 -15.70
CA ASP A 203 21.30 -9.73 -16.15
C ASP A 203 22.62 -9.22 -15.58
N ASP A 204 23.38 -8.48 -16.42
CA ASP A 204 24.69 -7.90 -16.00
C ASP A 204 24.55 -6.89 -14.84
N LYS A 205 23.40 -6.26 -14.67
CA LYS A 205 23.12 -5.38 -13.54
C LYS A 205 23.21 -6.10 -12.19
N LEU A 206 22.98 -7.41 -12.17
CA LEU A 206 23.09 -8.23 -10.96
C LEU A 206 24.54 -8.59 -10.61
N LYS A 207 25.49 -8.36 -11.52
CA LYS A 207 26.86 -8.86 -11.34
C LYS A 207 27.48 -8.41 -10.02
N ASP A 208 27.43 -7.11 -9.72
CA ASP A 208 28.09 -6.54 -8.54
C ASP A 208 27.47 -7.06 -7.23
N VAL A 209 26.14 -7.11 -7.14
CA VAL A 209 25.45 -7.65 -5.96
C VAL A 209 25.64 -9.16 -5.81
N VAL A 210 25.81 -9.89 -6.91
CA VAL A 210 26.13 -11.33 -6.89
C VAL A 210 27.57 -11.56 -6.44
N ASP A 211 28.54 -10.78 -6.94
CA ASP A 211 29.93 -10.89 -6.53
C ASP A 211 30.06 -10.61 -5.02
N GLU A 212 29.33 -9.62 -4.51
CA GLU A 212 29.28 -9.31 -3.09
C GLU A 212 28.61 -10.44 -2.29
N PHE A 213 27.49 -10.99 -2.77
CA PHE A 213 26.85 -12.13 -2.14
C PHE A 213 27.76 -13.35 -2.06
N VAL A 214 28.52 -13.66 -3.11
CA VAL A 214 29.48 -14.78 -3.12
C VAL A 214 30.55 -14.59 -2.06
N SER A 215 31.08 -13.36 -1.92
CA SER A 215 32.06 -13.01 -0.87
C SER A 215 31.44 -13.14 0.52
N ASP A 216 30.29 -12.51 0.76
CA ASP A 216 29.59 -12.59 2.03
C ASP A 216 29.24 -14.03 2.41
N TYR A 217 28.81 -14.84 1.43
CA TYR A 217 28.45 -16.24 1.66
C TYR A 217 29.68 -17.08 2.08
N GLU A 218 30.83 -16.88 1.42
CA GLU A 218 32.08 -17.54 1.80
C GLU A 218 32.52 -17.11 3.21
N ASP A 219 32.48 -15.81 3.50
CA ASP A 219 32.86 -15.28 4.83
C ASP A 219 31.94 -15.81 5.95
N PHE A 220 30.66 -15.94 5.66
CA PHE A 220 29.63 -16.33 6.63
C PHE A 220 29.57 -17.85 6.88
N THR A 221 29.81 -18.64 5.83
CA THR A 221 29.59 -20.08 5.83
C THR A 221 30.84 -20.92 5.69
N GLY A 222 31.95 -20.34 5.20
CA GLY A 222 33.15 -21.06 4.77
C GLY A 222 32.93 -21.84 3.45
N ILE A 223 31.79 -21.69 2.77
CA ILE A 223 31.44 -22.40 1.52
C ILE A 223 31.72 -21.48 0.34
N LYS A 224 32.59 -21.90 -0.53
CA LYS A 224 32.91 -21.18 -1.76
C LYS A 224 31.89 -21.46 -2.84
N LEU A 225 31.26 -20.40 -3.38
CA LEU A 225 30.36 -20.45 -4.51
C LEU A 225 31.05 -20.02 -5.80
N THR A 226 30.55 -20.53 -6.94
CA THR A 226 31.02 -20.10 -8.27
C THR A 226 29.89 -19.34 -8.96
N ALA A 227 30.09 -18.05 -9.27
CA ALA A 227 29.13 -17.25 -9.99
C ALA A 227 29.32 -17.34 -11.50
N LYS A 228 28.22 -17.37 -12.25
CA LYS A 228 28.22 -17.28 -13.71
C LYS A 228 26.94 -16.66 -14.23
N LYS A 229 27.04 -15.92 -15.31
CA LYS A 229 25.85 -15.43 -16.05
C LYS A 229 25.18 -16.59 -16.78
N GLY A 230 23.87 -16.74 -16.63
CA GLY A 230 23.10 -17.78 -17.27
C GLY A 230 21.69 -17.91 -16.69
N GLY A 231 20.88 -18.81 -17.25
CA GLY A 231 19.57 -19.15 -16.72
C GLY A 231 19.64 -20.02 -15.47
N ALA A 232 18.49 -20.29 -14.89
CA ALA A 232 18.36 -21.07 -13.66
C ALA A 232 18.87 -22.52 -13.83
N GLU A 233 19.66 -22.99 -12.86
CA GLU A 233 20.24 -24.32 -12.82
C GLU A 233 19.90 -25.06 -11.53
N ALA A 234 20.05 -26.36 -11.54
CA ALA A 234 19.99 -27.17 -10.34
C ALA A 234 21.26 -26.98 -9.48
N ASN A 235 21.14 -27.22 -8.18
CA ASN A 235 22.20 -27.06 -7.17
C ASN A 235 22.78 -25.65 -7.12
N ALA A 236 21.94 -24.64 -7.38
CA ALA A 236 22.34 -23.24 -7.49
C ALA A 236 21.37 -22.29 -6.78
N PHE A 237 21.89 -21.16 -6.41
CA PHE A 237 21.15 -19.93 -6.17
C PHE A 237 20.98 -19.22 -7.51
N ASN A 238 19.76 -18.97 -7.93
CA ASN A 238 19.45 -18.38 -9.24
C ASN A 238 18.82 -17.02 -9.02
N PHE A 239 19.40 -15.98 -9.59
CA PHE A 239 18.95 -14.59 -9.45
C PHE A 239 18.49 -14.05 -10.80
N GLU A 240 17.29 -13.45 -10.81
CA GLU A 240 16.67 -12.95 -12.01
C GLU A 240 16.09 -11.54 -11.81
N LEU A 241 16.31 -10.64 -12.78
CA LEU A 241 15.57 -9.38 -12.87
C LEU A 241 14.32 -9.62 -13.73
N LYS A 242 13.18 -9.59 -13.10
CA LYS A 242 11.85 -9.57 -13.73
C LYS A 242 10.84 -9.03 -12.74
N ALA A 243 9.73 -8.49 -13.25
CA ALA A 243 8.60 -8.09 -12.41
C ALA A 243 7.80 -9.35 -12.02
N PRO A 244 7.90 -9.86 -10.77
CA PRO A 244 7.09 -11.00 -10.34
C PRO A 244 5.61 -10.65 -10.29
N ASP A 245 5.30 -9.43 -9.89
CA ASP A 245 3.98 -8.79 -9.93
C ASP A 245 4.12 -7.25 -9.94
N GLU A 246 3.00 -6.55 -10.17
CA GLU A 246 3.00 -5.11 -10.39
C GLU A 246 3.14 -4.28 -9.10
N LEU A 247 2.83 -4.86 -7.93
CA LEU A 247 2.83 -4.15 -6.65
C LEU A 247 4.04 -4.47 -5.76
N LEU A 248 4.93 -5.36 -6.20
CA LEU A 248 6.06 -5.79 -5.38
C LEU A 248 7.07 -4.66 -5.09
N GLY A 249 7.19 -3.68 -6.01
CA GLY A 249 8.12 -2.56 -5.88
C GLY A 249 9.58 -2.94 -6.10
N GLU A 250 10.47 -1.94 -6.04
CA GLU A 250 11.90 -2.11 -6.34
C GLU A 250 12.65 -2.94 -5.28
N GLU A 251 12.23 -2.82 -4.03
CA GLU A 251 12.86 -3.49 -2.90
C GLU A 251 12.26 -4.86 -2.59
N GLY A 252 11.12 -5.19 -3.21
CA GLY A 252 10.47 -6.48 -3.02
C GLY A 252 11.08 -7.58 -3.88
N TYR A 253 10.91 -8.82 -3.44
CA TYR A 253 11.37 -10.01 -4.17
C TYR A 253 10.44 -11.20 -3.92
N THR A 254 10.48 -12.16 -4.83
CA THR A 254 9.96 -13.51 -4.62
C THR A 254 11.11 -14.49 -4.50
N MET A 255 10.94 -15.51 -3.67
CA MET A 255 11.89 -16.61 -3.56
C MET A 255 11.15 -17.94 -3.59
N ASP A 256 11.59 -18.83 -4.50
CA ASP A 256 11.06 -20.18 -4.63
C ASP A 256 12.17 -21.17 -4.27
N ILE A 257 12.03 -21.80 -3.11
CA ILE A 257 12.96 -22.80 -2.58
C ILE A 257 12.46 -24.17 -2.97
N GLN A 258 13.14 -24.77 -3.92
CA GLN A 258 12.85 -26.11 -4.45
C GLN A 258 13.80 -27.16 -3.84
N LYS A 259 13.62 -28.43 -4.16
CA LYS A 259 14.44 -29.53 -3.67
C LYS A 259 15.92 -29.48 -4.12
N ASP A 260 16.14 -28.81 -5.25
CA ASP A 260 17.44 -28.81 -5.94
C ASP A 260 17.97 -27.40 -6.26
N ARG A 261 17.23 -26.34 -5.94
CA ARG A 261 17.62 -24.96 -6.26
C ARG A 261 16.88 -23.93 -5.44
N ILE A 262 17.37 -22.70 -5.45
CA ILE A 262 16.68 -21.53 -4.91
C ILE A 262 16.63 -20.49 -6.01
N ASN A 263 15.44 -20.05 -6.38
CA ASN A 263 15.22 -19.01 -7.37
C ASN A 263 14.76 -17.72 -6.68
N VAL A 264 15.42 -16.61 -6.96
CA VAL A 264 15.05 -15.28 -6.47
C VAL A 264 14.78 -14.38 -7.66
N ALA A 265 13.67 -13.67 -7.62
CA ALA A 265 13.29 -12.73 -8.67
C ALA A 265 12.81 -11.41 -8.06
N SER A 266 13.21 -10.30 -8.68
CA SER A 266 12.81 -8.95 -8.29
C SER A 266 12.80 -8.01 -9.49
N VAL A 267 12.12 -6.88 -9.34
CA VAL A 267 12.09 -5.83 -10.36
C VAL A 267 13.46 -5.16 -10.50
N ASP A 268 14.11 -4.91 -9.36
CA ASP A 268 15.39 -4.20 -9.27
C ASP A 268 16.47 -5.02 -8.56
N THR A 269 17.72 -4.61 -8.70
CA THR A 269 18.88 -5.24 -8.02
C THR A 269 18.76 -5.22 -6.51
N THR A 270 18.10 -4.21 -5.95
CA THR A 270 17.89 -4.04 -4.51
C THR A 270 17.03 -5.17 -3.94
N GLY A 271 15.95 -5.54 -4.62
CA GLY A 271 15.11 -6.67 -4.21
C GLY A 271 15.88 -7.99 -4.23
N ASN A 272 16.70 -8.25 -5.28
CA ASN A 272 17.59 -9.42 -5.31
C ASN A 272 18.60 -9.39 -4.16
N MET A 273 19.23 -8.23 -3.88
CA MET A 273 20.16 -8.07 -2.76
C MET A 273 19.48 -8.42 -1.42
N TYR A 274 18.23 -7.99 -1.19
CA TYR A 274 17.50 -8.34 0.03
C TYR A 274 17.12 -9.83 0.09
N GLY A 275 16.85 -10.46 -1.05
CA GLY A 275 16.72 -11.91 -1.13
C GLY A 275 18.00 -12.65 -0.73
N MET A 276 19.15 -12.15 -1.16
CA MET A 276 20.46 -12.66 -0.77
C MET A 276 20.71 -12.54 0.75
N GLN A 277 20.33 -11.40 1.37
CA GLN A 277 20.42 -11.24 2.83
C GLN A 277 19.49 -12.23 3.57
N THR A 278 18.33 -12.50 3.02
CA THR A 278 17.43 -13.54 3.57
C THR A 278 18.08 -14.92 3.53
N ILE A 279 18.77 -15.29 2.44
CA ILE A 279 19.53 -16.55 2.34
C ILE A 279 20.61 -16.64 3.42
N LEU A 280 21.36 -15.57 3.66
CA LEU A 280 22.39 -15.55 4.72
C LEU A 280 21.76 -15.72 6.11
N GLN A 281 20.62 -15.09 6.36
CA GLN A 281 19.91 -15.24 7.63
C GLN A 281 19.31 -16.65 7.81
N MET A 282 18.78 -17.25 6.75
CA MET A 282 18.32 -18.64 6.76
C MET A 282 19.45 -19.61 7.08
N TYR A 283 20.67 -19.36 6.57
CA TYR A 283 21.85 -20.15 6.92
C TYR A 283 22.17 -20.04 8.42
N LYS A 284 22.04 -18.87 8.99
CA LYS A 284 22.26 -18.66 10.44
C LYS A 284 21.22 -19.39 11.29
N GLU A 285 19.98 -19.50 10.81
CA GLU A 285 18.92 -20.27 11.47
C GLU A 285 19.19 -21.79 11.37
N ASN A 286 19.57 -22.26 10.19
CA ASN A 286 19.88 -23.66 9.93
C ASN A 286 20.95 -23.79 8.84
N ASN A 287 22.15 -24.17 9.23
CA ASN A 287 23.31 -24.28 8.33
C ASN A 287 23.38 -25.58 7.53
N GLU A 288 22.45 -26.50 7.73
CA GLU A 288 22.43 -27.78 7.03
C GLU A 288 21.40 -27.83 5.92
N ARG A 289 20.19 -27.29 6.15
CA ARG A 289 19.04 -27.44 5.25
C ARG A 289 18.12 -26.24 5.29
N TYR A 290 17.61 -25.84 4.12
CA TYR A 290 16.52 -24.88 4.00
C TYR A 290 15.20 -25.57 3.72
N ASN A 291 14.11 -25.04 4.29
CA ASN A 291 12.76 -25.53 4.06
C ASN A 291 12.32 -25.23 2.62
N VAL A 292 11.81 -26.23 1.90
CA VAL A 292 11.16 -26.05 0.60
C VAL A 292 9.88 -25.25 0.78
N GLY A 293 9.69 -24.21 -0.03
CA GLY A 293 8.51 -23.34 0.02
C GLY A 293 8.69 -22.09 -0.82
N GLN A 294 7.70 -21.25 -0.79
CA GLN A 294 7.63 -20.00 -1.54
C GLN A 294 7.46 -18.81 -0.60
N MET A 295 8.14 -17.73 -0.92
CA MET A 295 7.96 -16.46 -0.22
C MET A 295 7.79 -15.32 -1.20
N ARG A 296 7.02 -14.34 -0.77
CA ARG A 296 6.91 -13.02 -1.38
C ARG A 296 7.16 -12.03 -0.28
N ASP A 297 8.23 -11.24 -0.40
CA ASP A 297 8.72 -10.36 0.66
C ASP A 297 8.94 -8.95 0.14
N TYR A 298 8.60 -7.98 0.96
CA TYR A 298 8.63 -6.57 0.64
C TYR A 298 8.67 -5.73 1.92
N PRO A 299 9.24 -4.51 1.87
CA PRO A 299 9.21 -3.61 3.01
C PRO A 299 7.81 -3.05 3.24
N ARG A 300 7.44 -2.87 4.51
CA ARG A 300 6.21 -2.15 4.89
C ARG A 300 6.42 -0.64 5.07
N PHE A 301 7.67 -0.22 5.21
CA PHE A 301 8.05 1.18 5.38
C PHE A 301 9.05 1.55 4.29
N GLU A 302 8.78 2.64 3.60
CA GLU A 302 9.64 3.16 2.56
C GLU A 302 11.02 3.52 3.11
N THR A 303 11.08 4.22 4.25
CA THR A 303 12.33 4.60 4.90
C THR A 303 12.61 3.73 6.10
N ARG A 304 13.77 3.06 6.11
CA ARG A 304 14.28 2.23 7.19
C ARG A 304 15.71 2.68 7.51
N GLY A 305 15.78 3.76 8.27
CA GLY A 305 17.01 4.52 8.46
C GLY A 305 17.73 4.26 9.79
N PHE A 306 19.00 4.60 9.79
CA PHE A 306 19.83 4.70 10.97
C PHE A 306 20.63 6.01 10.94
N LEU A 307 20.46 6.83 11.96
CA LEU A 307 21.23 8.05 12.14
C LEU A 307 22.44 7.77 13.04
N PHE A 308 23.63 8.11 12.57
CA PHE A 308 24.88 7.93 13.30
C PHE A 308 25.53 9.29 13.57
N ASP A 309 25.57 9.69 14.83
CA ASP A 309 26.20 10.94 15.26
C ASP A 309 27.72 10.77 15.39
N VAL A 310 28.41 11.03 14.30
CA VAL A 310 29.87 10.98 14.25
C VAL A 310 30.53 12.31 14.59
N ALA A 311 29.73 13.38 14.74
CA ALA A 311 30.23 14.69 15.17
C ALA A 311 30.53 14.72 16.67
N ARG A 312 29.64 14.18 17.50
CA ARG A 312 29.81 14.15 18.97
C ARG A 312 30.69 12.97 19.42
N LYS A 313 30.66 11.87 18.67
CA LYS A 313 31.46 10.68 18.96
C LYS A 313 32.07 10.15 17.66
N PRO A 314 33.29 10.59 17.32
CA PRO A 314 33.94 10.18 16.08
C PRO A 314 34.19 8.68 16.07
N VAL A 315 33.97 8.10 14.92
CA VAL A 315 34.22 6.70 14.62
C VAL A 315 35.08 6.62 13.36
N SER A 316 35.77 5.52 13.17
CA SER A 316 36.54 5.30 11.94
C SER A 316 35.61 5.08 10.74
N LEU A 317 36.09 5.36 9.54
CA LEU A 317 35.40 5.03 8.30
C LEU A 317 35.09 3.53 8.23
N GLU A 318 36.01 2.68 8.71
CA GLU A 318 35.77 1.23 8.74
C GLU A 318 34.57 0.87 9.63
N MET A 319 34.41 1.51 10.78
CA MET A 319 33.24 1.32 11.63
C MET A 319 31.95 1.76 10.92
N MET A 320 31.95 2.84 10.15
CA MET A 320 30.81 3.26 9.37
C MET A 320 30.45 2.24 8.28
N LYS A 321 31.46 1.68 7.60
CA LYS A 321 31.25 0.59 6.64
C LYS A 321 30.66 -0.67 7.30
N GLU A 322 31.10 -1.03 8.49
CA GLU A 322 30.52 -2.16 9.23
C GLU A 322 29.04 -1.89 9.61
N VAL A 323 28.74 -0.67 10.00
CA VAL A 323 27.34 -0.26 10.25
C VAL A 323 26.51 -0.39 8.99
N THR A 324 26.98 0.09 7.84
CA THR A 324 26.23 -0.03 6.58
C THR A 324 26.09 -1.48 6.10
N ARG A 325 27.09 -2.34 6.29
CA ARG A 325 26.97 -3.79 6.05
C ARG A 325 25.91 -4.42 6.95
N THR A 326 25.88 -4.04 8.23
CA THR A 326 24.84 -4.48 9.18
C THR A 326 23.46 -3.99 8.78
N MET A 327 23.34 -2.74 8.35
CA MET A 327 22.09 -2.19 7.82
C MET A 327 21.61 -2.99 6.61
N ARG A 328 22.46 -3.28 5.64
CA ARG A 328 22.15 -4.13 4.49
C ARG A 328 21.64 -5.50 4.92
N TYR A 329 22.31 -6.15 5.88
CA TYR A 329 21.91 -7.45 6.40
C TYR A 329 20.48 -7.46 6.98
N TYR A 330 20.08 -6.35 7.61
CA TYR A 330 18.71 -6.14 8.12
C TYR A 330 17.79 -5.37 7.16
N LYS A 331 18.16 -5.25 5.89
CA LYS A 331 17.38 -4.62 4.82
C LYS A 331 17.01 -3.15 5.12
N MET A 332 17.87 -2.42 5.80
CA MET A 332 17.75 -0.97 6.00
C MET A 332 18.31 -0.23 4.77
N ASN A 333 17.72 0.92 4.43
CA ASN A 333 18.01 1.63 3.19
C ASN A 333 18.42 3.09 3.32
N ASP A 334 18.40 3.65 4.53
CA ASP A 334 18.76 5.06 4.74
C ASP A 334 19.80 5.21 5.85
N PHE A 335 21.01 5.65 5.50
CA PHE A 335 22.09 5.92 6.44
C PHE A 335 22.35 7.43 6.53
N GLN A 336 22.10 8.02 7.68
CA GLN A 336 22.35 9.42 7.93
C GLN A 336 23.57 9.60 8.84
N ALA A 337 24.67 10.11 8.28
CA ALA A 337 25.83 10.53 9.05
C ALA A 337 25.65 11.99 9.51
N HIS A 338 25.53 12.22 10.82
CA HIS A 338 25.48 13.56 11.38
C HIS A 338 26.89 14.08 11.62
N LEU A 339 27.34 15.04 10.81
CA LEU A 339 28.71 15.54 10.76
C LEU A 339 28.88 16.93 11.40
N SER A 340 27.79 17.59 11.71
CA SER A 340 27.82 18.97 12.16
C SER A 340 27.71 19.16 13.65
N ASP A 341 27.76 19.92 14.44
CA ASP A 341 27.53 20.30 15.82
C ASP A 341 28.79 20.37 16.66
N ASN A 342 29.71 19.41 16.57
CA ASN A 342 30.83 19.46 17.50
C ASN A 342 32.04 18.62 17.06
N TYR A 343 33.10 19.27 16.67
CA TYR A 343 34.41 18.63 16.41
C TYR A 343 35.31 18.64 17.65
N ILE A 344 34.71 18.46 18.85
CA ILE A 344 35.42 18.55 20.14
C ILE A 344 36.49 17.47 20.31
N PHE A 345 36.42 16.42 19.54
CA PHE A 345 37.35 15.27 19.62
C PHE A 345 38.73 15.55 19.08
N LEU A 346 39.02 16.74 18.57
CA LEU A 346 40.31 17.13 18.08
C LEU A 346 40.89 18.27 18.89
N GLU A 347 42.18 18.19 19.19
CA GLU A 347 42.95 19.22 19.91
C GLU A 347 42.98 20.56 19.18
N ASP A 348 42.66 20.58 17.90
CA ASP A 348 42.63 21.75 17.05
C ASP A 348 41.21 22.32 16.83
N TYR A 349 40.29 22.02 17.74
CA TYR A 349 38.97 22.68 17.79
C TYR A 349 39.17 24.21 17.81
N GLY A 350 38.61 24.88 16.81
CA GLY A 350 38.78 26.32 16.56
C GLY A 350 39.63 26.66 15.34
N LYS A 351 40.31 25.69 14.74
CA LYS A 351 40.81 25.80 13.37
C LYS A 351 39.65 25.66 12.40
N GLY A 352 39.72 26.27 11.23
CA GLY A 352 38.71 26.12 10.21
C GLY A 352 38.44 24.65 9.87
N ALA A 353 37.17 24.31 9.55
CA ALA A 353 36.76 22.94 9.24
C ALA A 353 37.63 22.25 8.16
N GLN A 354 38.16 23.04 7.23
CA GLN A 354 39.04 22.57 6.14
C GLN A 354 40.43 22.11 6.62
N GLU A 355 40.83 22.51 7.83
CA GLU A 355 42.12 22.14 8.42
C GLU A 355 41.99 21.02 9.47
N ASN A 356 40.74 20.60 9.72
CA ASN A 356 40.45 19.61 10.73
C ASN A 356 40.72 18.19 10.20
N GLU A 357 41.61 17.44 10.86
CA GLU A 357 41.96 16.06 10.44
C GLU A 357 40.77 15.09 10.45
N ALA A 358 39.73 15.37 11.24
CA ALA A 358 38.51 14.58 11.21
C ALA A 358 37.81 14.68 9.85
N PHE A 359 37.79 15.83 9.20
CA PHE A 359 37.26 15.93 7.84
C PHE A 359 38.03 15.11 6.84
N LYS A 360 39.36 15.13 6.94
CA LYS A 360 40.24 14.32 6.08
C LYS A 360 40.07 12.82 6.28
N ALA A 361 39.57 12.39 7.43
CA ALA A 361 39.27 10.98 7.70
C ALA A 361 38.02 10.46 7.00
N TYR A 362 37.13 11.39 6.54
CA TYR A 362 35.87 11.07 5.86
C TYR A 362 35.90 11.41 4.35
N GLU A 363 36.95 12.08 3.87
CA GLU A 363 37.20 12.25 2.44
C GLU A 363 37.84 10.96 1.84
#